data_66d0685fa64569af00d43284d3ec6730
#
_entry.id   66d0685fa64569af00d43284d3ec6730
#
_cell.length_a   1.000
_cell.length_b   1.000
_cell.length_c   1.000
_cell.angle_alpha   90.00
_cell.angle_beta   90.00
_cell.angle_gamma   90.00
#
_symmetry.space_group_name_H-M   'P 1'
#
loop_
_entity.id
_entity.type
_entity.pdbx_description
1 polymer ?
#
loop_
_entity_poly.entity_id
_entity_poly.type
_entity_poly.pdbx_seq_one_letter_code
_entity_poly.pdbx_strand_id
1 'polypeptide(L)'
;RYMNPSAVLSLGAGALVSSLLVLLFDGMMGGLLSPSVAVIHGLALLVGVGGVRYALRELYLVSQRRQRRPVVIYGAGAAGCELASALRHGREYEPVAFIDDWRGLEGTLVDGLHVHQPCDLETLVDEHRAAMVLLAIPSATRSRRREILQRLSTLSIPVQTIPGSADVIAGNASISEVRDVAVEDLLGRDPVPQFPDLMDANIRGKSVMVTGAGGSIGSELCRQIIDQQPARLLLVDNCEFALFSIEQELLGHPGVGRSGVEVKPLLASIQHRDAMAAIFDGFEVHTVYHAAAYKHVPMVEYNLIEGVRNNVFGTLKLARSAISAGVETFVMVSTDKAVRPTNAMGASKRLTELICQAFARSGCATRFCMVRFGNVLGSSGSVVPSFREQIERGGPVKVTHPEITRYFMTIPEAAQLVIQAGAMARGGEVFVLDMGEPVRIQDLAVN
;
A
#
# COMPACT_ATOMS: atom_id res chain seq x y z
N ARG A 1 37.22 4.67 2.55
CA ARG A 1 38.42 4.06 3.15
C ARG A 1 39.72 4.76 2.79
N TYR A 2 39.78 5.61 1.75
CA TYR A 2 41.06 6.11 1.20
C TYR A 2 41.55 7.45 1.75
N MET A 3 40.73 8.23 2.48
CA MET A 3 41.17 9.46 3.18
C MET A 3 40.24 9.79 4.36
N ASN A 4 40.27 8.98 5.41
CA ASN A 4 39.79 9.39 6.75
C ASN A 4 40.87 10.24 7.45
N PRO A 5 40.51 11.11 8.40
CA PRO A 5 41.50 11.85 9.22
C PRO A 5 42.61 10.95 9.80
N SER A 6 42.27 9.72 10.17
CA SER A 6 43.20 8.70 10.60
C SER A 6 44.20 8.26 9.52
N ALA A 7 43.80 8.26 8.25
CA ALA A 7 44.70 7.90 7.14
C ALA A 7 45.72 9.02 6.85
N VAL A 8 45.32 10.28 7.00
CA VAL A 8 46.22 11.44 6.87
C VAL A 8 47.30 11.43 7.98
N LEU A 9 46.84 11.18 9.22
CA LEU A 9 47.75 11.03 10.36
C LEU A 9 48.73 9.86 10.18
N SER A 10 48.26 8.71 9.70
CA SER A 10 49.12 7.55 9.42
C SER A 10 50.12 7.82 8.31
N LEU A 11 49.74 8.60 7.29
CA LEU A 11 50.65 9.00 6.21
C LEU A 11 51.74 9.96 6.71
N GLY A 12 51.38 10.93 7.55
CA GLY A 12 52.30 11.86 8.19
C GLY A 12 53.28 11.13 9.12
N ALA A 13 52.78 10.23 9.97
CA ALA A 13 53.62 9.43 10.85
C ALA A 13 54.57 8.51 10.06
N GLY A 14 54.09 7.87 8.98
CA GLY A 14 54.92 7.04 8.10
C GLY A 14 56.04 7.82 7.40
N ALA A 15 55.72 9.03 6.92
CA ALA A 15 56.73 9.91 6.30
C ALA A 15 57.78 10.37 7.30
N LEU A 16 57.40 10.72 8.53
CA LEU A 16 58.29 11.09 9.62
C LEU A 16 59.23 9.93 10.02
N VAL A 17 58.68 8.73 10.24
CA VAL A 17 59.48 7.53 10.56
C VAL A 17 60.43 7.20 9.44
N SER A 18 60.02 7.25 8.17
CA SER A 18 60.86 7.00 7.01
C SER A 18 62.04 8.04 6.92
N SER A 19 61.71 9.33 7.14
CA SER A 19 62.78 10.39 7.16
C SER A 19 63.78 10.24 8.30
N LEU A 20 63.29 9.79 9.47
CA LEU A 20 64.19 9.51 10.62
C LEU A 20 65.09 8.31 10.35
N LEU A 21 64.60 7.26 9.70
CA LEU A 21 65.38 6.10 9.30
C LEU A 21 66.45 6.47 8.27
N VAL A 22 66.15 7.37 7.33
CA VAL A 22 67.17 7.91 6.40
C VAL A 22 68.30 8.63 7.15
N LEU A 23 68.01 9.47 8.15
CA LEU A 23 69.01 10.16 8.97
C LEU A 23 69.79 9.19 9.82
N LEU A 24 69.19 8.19 10.41
CA LEU A 24 69.87 7.18 11.21
C LEU A 24 70.85 6.36 10.35
N PHE A 25 70.43 5.95 9.17
CA PHE A 25 71.28 5.22 8.24
C PHE A 25 72.48 6.05 7.76
N ASP A 26 72.26 7.32 7.43
CA ASP A 26 73.34 8.24 7.05
C ASP A 26 74.34 8.41 8.19
N GLY A 27 73.89 8.59 9.43
CA GLY A 27 74.77 8.65 10.60
C GLY A 27 75.62 7.40 10.79
N MET A 28 75.15 6.21 10.48
CA MET A 28 75.89 4.94 10.51
C MET A 28 76.88 4.83 9.39
N MET A 29 76.68 5.49 8.25
CA MET A 29 77.54 5.47 7.05
C MET A 29 78.59 6.62 7.01
N GLY A 30 78.69 7.41 8.05
CA GLY A 30 79.67 8.47 8.16
C GLY A 30 79.13 9.89 7.90
N GLY A 31 77.86 10.10 7.82
CA GLY A 31 77.18 11.42 7.79
C GLY A 31 77.48 12.22 6.52
N LEU A 32 77.24 11.62 5.36
CA LEU A 32 77.52 12.25 4.06
C LEU A 32 76.32 13.08 3.53
N LEU A 33 75.10 12.90 4.07
CA LEU A 33 73.92 13.59 3.60
C LEU A 33 73.56 14.82 4.47
N SER A 34 73.17 15.91 3.81
CA SER A 34 72.59 17.06 4.51
C SER A 34 71.26 16.73 5.15
N PRO A 35 70.94 17.22 6.37
CA PRO A 35 69.57 17.02 6.99
C PRO A 35 68.40 17.44 6.10
N SER A 36 68.68 18.38 5.18
CA SER A 36 67.66 18.79 4.17
C SER A 36 67.22 17.65 3.26
N VAL A 37 68.01 16.62 3.03
CA VAL A 37 67.64 15.44 2.21
C VAL A 37 66.54 14.64 2.88
N ALA A 38 66.61 14.46 4.21
CA ALA A 38 65.59 13.77 4.95
C ALA A 38 64.25 14.54 4.95
N VAL A 39 64.26 15.87 5.00
CA VAL A 39 63.05 16.72 4.89
C VAL A 39 62.47 16.62 3.50
N ILE A 40 63.29 16.71 2.46
CA ILE A 40 62.84 16.58 1.07
C ILE A 40 62.29 15.20 0.84
N HIS A 41 62.88 14.13 1.39
CA HIS A 41 62.36 12.76 1.32
C HIS A 41 60.97 12.65 1.96
N GLY A 42 60.78 13.18 3.16
CA GLY A 42 59.48 13.18 3.85
C GLY A 42 58.38 13.94 3.08
N LEU A 43 58.73 15.11 2.54
CA LEU A 43 57.78 15.89 1.71
C LEU A 43 57.46 15.18 0.41
N ALA A 44 58.47 14.57 -0.26
CA ALA A 44 58.23 13.78 -1.48
C ALA A 44 57.32 12.57 -1.24
N LEU A 45 57.48 11.87 -0.11
CA LEU A 45 56.57 10.79 0.29
C LEU A 45 55.12 11.27 0.57
N LEU A 46 54.97 12.38 1.28
CA LEU A 46 53.66 12.98 1.55
C LEU A 46 52.96 13.37 0.26
N VAL A 47 53.64 14.06 -0.65
CA VAL A 47 53.08 14.50 -1.92
C VAL A 47 52.83 13.31 -2.87
N GLY A 48 53.80 12.40 -2.98
CA GLY A 48 53.69 11.25 -3.87
C GLY A 48 52.60 10.26 -3.44
N VAL A 49 52.66 9.77 -2.21
CA VAL A 49 51.69 8.79 -1.70
C VAL A 49 50.33 9.44 -1.44
N GLY A 50 50.32 10.67 -0.92
CA GLY A 50 49.09 11.44 -0.69
C GLY A 50 48.40 11.82 -2.00
N GLY A 51 49.17 12.32 -2.95
CA GLY A 51 48.67 12.70 -4.28
C GLY A 51 48.10 11.50 -5.07
N VAL A 52 48.81 10.37 -5.08
CA VAL A 52 48.31 9.14 -5.72
C VAL A 52 47.04 8.64 -5.05
N ARG A 53 46.98 8.63 -3.72
CA ARG A 53 45.76 8.25 -3.00
C ARG A 53 44.57 9.18 -3.31
N TYR A 54 44.85 10.48 -3.37
CA TYR A 54 43.81 11.47 -3.73
C TYR A 54 43.32 11.27 -5.17
N ALA A 55 44.24 11.12 -6.12
CA ALA A 55 43.92 10.88 -7.52
C ALA A 55 43.10 9.59 -7.72
N LEU A 56 43.52 8.49 -7.05
CA LEU A 56 42.77 7.22 -7.09
C LEU A 56 41.37 7.36 -6.47
N ARG A 57 41.24 8.14 -5.40
CA ARG A 57 39.93 8.43 -4.81
C ARG A 57 39.05 9.20 -5.79
N GLU A 58 39.55 10.23 -6.41
CA GLU A 58 38.76 11.04 -7.38
C GLU A 58 38.38 10.19 -8.61
N LEU A 59 39.30 9.41 -9.15
CA LEU A 59 39.02 8.49 -10.25
C LEU A 59 37.94 7.46 -9.85
N TYR A 60 38.02 6.92 -8.64
CA TYR A 60 37.00 5.99 -8.14
C TYR A 60 35.65 6.66 -7.96
N LEU A 61 35.58 7.88 -7.43
CA LEU A 61 34.34 8.64 -7.27
C LEU A 61 33.74 9.01 -8.62
N VAL A 62 34.53 9.44 -9.58
CA VAL A 62 34.08 9.73 -10.95
C VAL A 62 33.61 8.47 -11.65
N SER A 63 34.29 7.33 -11.47
CA SER A 63 33.87 6.05 -12.02
C SER A 63 32.52 5.58 -11.42
N GLN A 64 32.33 5.77 -10.11
CA GLN A 64 31.05 5.43 -9.46
C GLN A 64 29.91 6.36 -9.90
N ARG A 65 30.17 7.65 -10.11
CA ARG A 65 29.15 8.59 -10.62
C ARG A 65 28.66 8.19 -12.02
N ARG A 66 29.53 7.69 -12.88
CA ARG A 66 29.17 7.23 -14.23
C ARG A 66 28.29 5.98 -14.25
N GLN A 67 28.19 5.24 -13.17
CA GLN A 67 27.35 4.04 -13.07
C GLN A 67 25.98 4.31 -12.43
N ARG A 68 25.74 5.52 -11.90
CA ARG A 68 24.46 5.89 -11.31
C ARG A 68 23.43 6.15 -12.38
N ARG A 69 22.18 5.74 -12.11
CA ARG A 69 21.03 5.98 -12.98
C ARG A 69 20.51 7.39 -12.73
N PRO A 70 20.50 8.28 -13.72
CA PRO A 70 19.94 9.62 -13.56
C PRO A 70 18.43 9.54 -13.31
N VAL A 71 17.92 10.35 -12.37
CA VAL A 71 16.50 10.41 -12.02
C VAL A 71 16.04 11.84 -11.88
N VAL A 72 14.81 12.12 -12.30
CA VAL A 72 14.12 13.40 -12.13
C VAL A 72 13.20 13.29 -10.92
N ILE A 73 13.23 14.31 -10.04
CA ILE A 73 12.37 14.34 -8.85
C ILE A 73 11.22 15.31 -9.10
N TYR A 74 9.99 14.84 -9.00
CA TYR A 74 8.79 15.67 -9.06
C TYR A 74 8.37 16.10 -7.67
N GLY A 75 8.48 17.39 -7.37
CA GLY A 75 8.28 18.03 -6.08
C GLY A 75 9.59 18.58 -5.50
N ALA A 76 9.76 19.90 -5.51
CA ALA A 76 10.94 20.61 -4.98
C ALA A 76 10.75 21.09 -3.52
N GLY A 77 9.76 20.55 -2.81
CA GLY A 77 9.50 20.81 -1.40
C GLY A 77 10.45 20.05 -0.46
N ALA A 78 10.18 20.12 0.85
CA ALA A 78 11.01 19.49 1.89
C ALA A 78 11.26 18.00 1.64
N ALA A 79 10.23 17.23 1.29
CA ALA A 79 10.34 15.81 0.99
C ALA A 79 11.21 15.52 -0.24
N GLY A 80 11.13 16.37 -1.29
CA GLY A 80 11.99 16.27 -2.48
C GLY A 80 13.45 16.54 -2.16
N CYS A 81 13.74 17.56 -1.34
CA CYS A 81 15.11 17.86 -0.88
C CYS A 81 15.69 16.71 -0.05
N GLU A 82 14.89 16.13 0.86
CA GLU A 82 15.34 15.00 1.67
C GLU A 82 15.62 13.78 0.79
N LEU A 83 14.74 13.47 -0.17
CA LEU A 83 14.96 12.41 -1.15
C LEU A 83 16.23 12.67 -1.98
N ALA A 84 16.41 13.89 -2.53
CA ALA A 84 17.59 14.23 -3.30
C ALA A 84 18.88 14.05 -2.50
N SER A 85 18.88 14.48 -1.23
CA SER A 85 20.01 14.29 -0.31
C SER A 85 20.29 12.81 -0.07
N ALA A 86 19.25 12.00 0.20
CA ALA A 86 19.38 10.56 0.41
C ALA A 86 19.94 9.84 -0.84
N LEU A 87 19.46 10.18 -2.04
CA LEU A 87 19.93 9.60 -3.29
C LEU A 87 21.40 9.96 -3.58
N ARG A 88 21.84 11.19 -3.28
CA ARG A 88 23.25 11.60 -3.43
C ARG A 88 24.20 10.79 -2.55
N HIS A 89 23.77 10.42 -1.35
CA HIS A 89 24.53 9.55 -0.45
C HIS A 89 24.43 8.07 -0.86
N GLY A 90 23.42 7.70 -1.65
CA GLY A 90 23.25 6.39 -2.24
C GLY A 90 24.24 6.11 -3.38
N ARG A 91 24.17 4.89 -3.94
CA ARG A 91 25.07 4.45 -5.02
C ARG A 91 24.36 4.15 -6.33
N GLU A 92 23.04 4.08 -6.32
CA GLU A 92 22.25 3.56 -7.44
C GLU A 92 21.70 4.68 -8.33
N TYR A 93 21.21 5.76 -7.73
CA TYR A 93 20.54 6.85 -8.44
C TYR A 93 21.28 8.18 -8.28
N GLU A 94 21.18 9.04 -9.30
CA GLU A 94 21.68 10.41 -9.28
C GLU A 94 20.56 11.39 -9.64
N PRO A 95 20.11 12.24 -8.70
CA PRO A 95 19.11 13.26 -9.00
C PRO A 95 19.70 14.34 -9.90
N VAL A 96 19.05 14.59 -11.05
CA VAL A 96 19.57 15.54 -12.07
C VAL A 96 18.80 16.84 -12.11
N ALA A 97 17.50 16.83 -11.82
CA ALA A 97 16.65 18.02 -11.82
C ALA A 97 15.43 17.81 -10.90
N PHE A 98 14.85 18.93 -10.47
CA PHE A 98 13.50 18.97 -9.88
C PHE A 98 12.48 19.45 -10.92
N ILE A 99 11.26 18.92 -10.80
CA ILE A 99 10.05 19.46 -11.41
C ILE A 99 9.13 19.92 -10.30
N ASP A 100 8.54 21.12 -10.44
CA ASP A 100 7.53 21.62 -9.51
C ASP A 100 6.45 22.41 -10.24
N ASP A 101 5.20 22.29 -9.79
CA ASP A 101 4.07 23.04 -10.35
C ASP A 101 4.07 24.52 -9.92
N TRP A 102 4.76 24.84 -8.83
CA TRP A 102 4.80 26.21 -8.33
C TRP A 102 5.80 27.07 -9.13
N ARG A 103 5.25 27.96 -9.94
CA ARG A 103 6.02 28.86 -10.80
C ARG A 103 7.05 29.74 -10.05
N GLY A 104 6.85 29.97 -8.75
CA GLY A 104 7.79 30.75 -7.94
C GLY A 104 9.16 30.07 -7.75
N LEU A 105 9.27 28.78 -8.02
CA LEU A 105 10.54 28.04 -7.95
C LEU A 105 11.21 27.85 -9.34
N GLU A 106 10.56 28.21 -10.42
CA GLU A 106 11.09 28.04 -11.77
C GLU A 106 12.48 28.69 -11.92
N GLY A 107 13.43 27.96 -12.46
CA GLY A 107 14.81 28.40 -12.66
C GLY A 107 15.63 28.57 -11.41
N THR A 108 15.06 28.38 -10.21
CA THR A 108 15.82 28.45 -8.96
C THR A 108 16.66 27.18 -8.74
N LEU A 109 17.69 27.30 -7.91
CA LEU A 109 18.52 26.20 -7.44
C LEU A 109 18.03 25.76 -6.06
N VAL A 110 17.49 24.54 -5.99
CA VAL A 110 17.09 23.92 -4.73
C VAL A 110 18.03 22.73 -4.49
N ASP A 111 18.68 22.69 -3.35
CA ASP A 111 19.67 21.67 -3.01
C ASP A 111 20.70 21.40 -4.15
N GLY A 112 21.09 22.45 -4.88
CA GLY A 112 22.07 22.37 -5.99
C GLY A 112 21.54 21.73 -7.29
N LEU A 113 20.23 21.55 -7.42
CA LEU A 113 19.55 21.12 -8.66
C LEU A 113 18.62 22.23 -9.16
N HIS A 114 18.54 22.40 -10.46
CA HIS A 114 17.58 23.33 -11.07
C HIS A 114 16.14 22.80 -10.95
N VAL A 115 15.22 23.74 -10.68
CA VAL A 115 13.78 23.47 -10.68
C VAL A 115 13.20 23.89 -12.02
N HIS A 116 12.49 23.00 -12.67
CA HIS A 116 11.83 23.19 -13.97
C HIS A 116 10.32 23.05 -13.85
N GLN A 117 9.60 23.51 -14.89
CA GLN A 117 8.16 23.35 -14.98
C GLN A 117 7.77 21.96 -15.52
N PRO A 118 6.55 21.49 -15.25
CA PRO A 118 6.06 20.22 -15.78
C PRO A 118 6.07 20.10 -17.30
N CYS A 119 6.00 21.21 -18.04
CA CYS A 119 6.10 21.21 -19.50
C CYS A 119 7.50 20.83 -20.02
N ASP A 120 8.54 21.00 -19.21
CA ASP A 120 9.92 20.71 -19.59
C ASP A 120 10.32 19.26 -19.34
N LEU A 121 9.43 18.49 -18.73
CA LEU A 121 9.73 17.15 -18.22
C LEU A 121 10.19 16.17 -19.31
N GLU A 122 9.51 16.13 -20.47
CA GLU A 122 9.90 15.26 -21.59
C GLU A 122 11.31 15.61 -22.07
N THR A 123 11.59 16.90 -22.24
CA THR A 123 12.91 17.39 -22.64
C THR A 123 13.99 17.01 -21.65
N LEU A 124 13.72 17.15 -20.35
CA LEU A 124 14.66 16.80 -19.29
C LEU A 124 14.93 15.30 -19.22
N VAL A 125 13.89 14.49 -19.43
CA VAL A 125 14.02 13.03 -19.46
C VAL A 125 14.94 12.59 -20.58
N ASP A 126 14.78 13.18 -21.77
CA ASP A 126 15.59 12.85 -22.94
C ASP A 126 17.01 13.41 -22.83
N GLU A 127 17.18 14.66 -22.40
CA GLU A 127 18.47 15.33 -22.27
C GLU A 127 19.37 14.63 -21.25
N HIS A 128 18.82 14.31 -20.09
CA HIS A 128 19.57 13.64 -19.03
C HIS A 128 19.52 12.11 -19.13
N ARG A 129 18.78 11.53 -20.08
CA ARG A 129 18.52 10.08 -20.20
C ARG A 129 18.04 9.51 -18.87
N ALA A 130 17.06 10.18 -18.28
CA ALA A 130 16.55 9.79 -16.98
C ALA A 130 16.00 8.36 -16.98
N ALA A 131 16.42 7.56 -16.02
CA ALA A 131 15.99 6.18 -15.90
C ALA A 131 14.56 6.06 -15.33
N MET A 132 14.12 7.07 -14.56
CA MET A 132 12.80 7.12 -13.93
C MET A 132 12.46 8.53 -13.42
N VAL A 133 11.18 8.73 -13.10
CA VAL A 133 10.68 9.88 -12.33
C VAL A 133 10.31 9.44 -10.93
N LEU A 134 10.76 10.19 -9.92
CA LEU A 134 10.45 9.96 -8.51
C LEU A 134 9.48 11.03 -8.00
N LEU A 135 8.28 10.62 -7.58
CA LEU A 135 7.26 11.52 -7.01
C LEU A 135 7.55 11.78 -5.53
N ALA A 136 7.95 13.00 -5.22
CA ALA A 136 8.23 13.46 -3.86
C ALA A 136 7.20 14.49 -3.37
N ILE A 137 5.91 14.14 -3.46
CA ILE A 137 4.76 14.97 -3.13
C ILE A 137 3.84 14.32 -2.09
N PRO A 138 4.35 13.93 -0.90
CA PRO A 138 3.58 13.17 0.10
C PRO A 138 2.37 13.93 0.66
N SER A 139 2.39 15.27 0.61
CA SER A 139 1.31 16.14 1.08
C SER A 139 0.24 16.42 0.01
N ALA A 140 0.44 16.02 -1.24
CA ALA A 140 -0.54 16.24 -2.30
C ALA A 140 -1.78 15.36 -2.09
N THR A 141 -2.97 15.93 -2.35
CA THR A 141 -4.22 15.17 -2.38
C THR A 141 -4.17 14.08 -3.45
N ARG A 142 -4.96 13.02 -3.29
CA ARG A 142 -5.02 11.95 -4.29
C ARG A 142 -5.48 12.45 -5.66
N SER A 143 -6.40 13.43 -5.69
CA SER A 143 -6.81 14.08 -6.93
C SER A 143 -5.62 14.73 -7.64
N ARG A 144 -4.77 15.47 -6.89
CA ARG A 144 -3.59 16.12 -7.46
C ARG A 144 -2.55 15.11 -7.93
N ARG A 145 -2.32 14.03 -7.18
CA ARG A 145 -1.44 12.94 -7.60
C ARG A 145 -1.93 12.29 -8.88
N ARG A 146 -3.24 12.02 -9.01
CA ARG A 146 -3.83 11.48 -10.23
C ARG A 146 -3.57 12.36 -11.44
N GLU A 147 -3.77 13.68 -11.33
CA GLU A 147 -3.48 14.62 -12.43
C GLU A 147 -2.01 14.56 -12.86
N ILE A 148 -1.09 14.52 -11.89
CA ILE A 148 0.34 14.43 -12.15
C ILE A 148 0.65 13.08 -12.83
N LEU A 149 0.15 11.96 -12.29
CA LEU A 149 0.35 10.63 -12.89
C LEU A 149 -0.21 10.54 -14.31
N GLN A 150 -1.35 11.13 -14.58
CA GLN A 150 -1.89 11.20 -15.95
C GLN A 150 -0.98 11.96 -16.92
N ARG A 151 -0.30 13.02 -16.47
CA ARG A 151 0.72 13.70 -17.30
C ARG A 151 1.97 12.82 -17.49
N LEU A 152 2.39 12.12 -16.44
CA LEU A 152 3.55 11.25 -16.47
C LEU A 152 3.34 9.96 -17.29
N SER A 153 2.10 9.52 -17.48
CA SER A 153 1.77 8.31 -18.26
C SER A 153 2.13 8.40 -19.76
N THR A 154 2.39 9.60 -20.26
CA THR A 154 2.90 9.79 -21.63
C THR A 154 4.38 9.45 -21.75
N LEU A 155 5.11 9.41 -20.66
CA LEU A 155 6.53 9.09 -20.64
C LEU A 155 6.76 7.59 -20.75
N SER A 156 7.79 7.18 -21.49
CA SER A 156 8.17 5.78 -21.65
C SER A 156 9.13 5.29 -20.55
N ILE A 157 9.13 5.94 -19.37
CA ILE A 157 10.02 5.59 -18.24
C ILE A 157 9.21 5.30 -16.98
N PRO A 158 9.72 4.45 -16.08
CA PRO A 158 9.05 4.14 -14.81
C PRO A 158 8.84 5.38 -13.95
N VAL A 159 7.69 5.41 -13.25
CA VAL A 159 7.37 6.41 -12.23
C VAL A 159 7.25 5.70 -10.90
N GLN A 160 8.01 6.15 -9.90
CA GLN A 160 7.96 5.63 -8.53
C GLN A 160 7.68 6.77 -7.54
N THR A 161 7.24 6.45 -6.35
CA THR A 161 6.87 7.41 -5.32
C THR A 161 7.57 7.15 -4.00
N ILE A 162 7.63 8.17 -3.16
CA ILE A 162 8.02 8.02 -1.75
C ILE A 162 6.79 7.76 -0.88
N PRO A 163 6.96 7.14 0.31
CA PRO A 163 5.87 6.92 1.26
C PRO A 163 5.13 8.21 1.62
N GLY A 164 3.83 8.08 1.88
CA GLY A 164 3.02 9.21 2.36
C GLY A 164 3.46 9.69 3.73
N SER A 165 3.16 10.97 4.05
CA SER A 165 3.48 11.54 5.36
C SER A 165 2.88 10.75 6.54
N ALA A 166 1.73 10.14 6.37
CA ALA A 166 1.09 9.28 7.37
C ALA A 166 1.91 8.02 7.66
N ASP A 167 2.44 7.34 6.64
CA ASP A 167 3.28 6.14 6.79
C ASP A 167 4.60 6.45 7.48
N VAL A 168 5.17 7.62 7.17
CA VAL A 168 6.43 8.09 7.79
C VAL A 168 6.21 8.45 9.26
N ILE A 169 5.13 9.15 9.60
CA ILE A 169 4.78 9.51 10.97
C ILE A 169 4.46 8.27 11.82
N ALA A 170 3.81 7.27 11.23
CA ALA A 170 3.54 5.99 11.89
C ALA A 170 4.79 5.12 12.08
N GLY A 171 5.95 5.51 11.52
CA GLY A 171 7.20 4.74 11.58
C GLY A 171 7.23 3.51 10.69
N ASN A 172 6.26 3.38 9.78
CA ASN A 172 6.13 2.22 8.89
C ASN A 172 7.01 2.30 7.64
N ALA A 173 7.56 3.48 7.32
CA ALA A 173 8.43 3.68 6.16
C ALA A 173 9.36 4.88 6.34
N SER A 174 10.47 4.90 5.57
CA SER A 174 11.39 6.03 5.47
C SER A 174 11.12 6.83 4.19
N ILE A 175 11.31 8.16 4.23
CA ILE A 175 11.18 9.02 3.03
C ILE A 175 12.16 8.59 1.92
N SER A 176 13.28 7.97 2.28
CA SER A 176 14.26 7.46 1.32
C SER A 176 13.86 6.13 0.66
N GLU A 177 12.75 5.52 1.10
CA GLU A 177 12.25 4.26 0.56
C GLU A 177 11.38 4.52 -0.67
N VAL A 178 11.95 4.28 -1.84
CA VAL A 178 11.25 4.43 -3.12
C VAL A 178 10.41 3.18 -3.38
N ARG A 179 9.12 3.38 -3.73
CA ARG A 179 8.18 2.29 -4.02
C ARG A 179 7.38 2.58 -5.29
N ASP A 180 6.82 1.55 -5.88
CA ASP A 180 5.90 1.71 -7.01
C ASP A 180 4.69 2.57 -6.60
N VAL A 181 4.13 3.28 -7.59
CA VAL A 181 2.92 4.09 -7.39
C VAL A 181 1.79 3.16 -6.95
N ALA A 182 1.16 3.49 -5.83
CA ALA A 182 0.02 2.73 -5.36
C ALA A 182 -1.17 2.91 -6.32
N VAL A 183 -1.88 1.82 -6.61
CA VAL A 183 -3.06 1.86 -7.50
C VAL A 183 -4.15 2.77 -6.91
N GLU A 184 -4.15 2.95 -5.61
CA GLU A 184 -5.03 3.88 -4.88
C GLU A 184 -4.81 5.34 -5.30
N ASP A 185 -3.61 5.73 -5.68
CA ASP A 185 -3.29 7.08 -6.16
C ASP A 185 -3.91 7.37 -7.54
N LEU A 186 -4.21 6.31 -8.31
CA LEU A 186 -4.92 6.42 -9.60
C LEU A 186 -6.42 6.70 -9.45
N LEU A 187 -7.01 6.44 -8.28
CA LEU A 187 -8.44 6.70 -8.04
C LEU A 187 -8.78 8.18 -7.94
N GLY A 188 -7.84 8.99 -7.49
CA GLY A 188 -7.96 10.44 -7.45
C GLY A 188 -9.00 10.98 -6.45
N ARG A 189 -9.47 10.15 -5.49
CA ARG A 189 -10.36 10.56 -4.41
C ARG A 189 -9.73 10.29 -3.05
N ASP A 190 -9.97 11.16 -2.10
CA ASP A 190 -9.58 10.92 -0.72
C ASP A 190 -10.59 9.98 -0.04
N PRO A 191 -10.12 9.07 0.85
CA PRO A 191 -11.02 8.19 1.59
C PRO A 191 -11.92 8.98 2.52
N VAL A 192 -13.15 8.49 2.72
CA VAL A 192 -14.05 9.05 3.73
C VAL A 192 -13.43 8.86 5.12
N PRO A 193 -13.41 9.92 5.97
CA PRO A 193 -12.88 9.79 7.32
C PRO A 193 -13.70 8.82 8.18
N GLN A 194 -13.04 8.16 9.12
CA GLN A 194 -13.70 7.30 10.09
C GLN A 194 -14.36 8.14 11.19
N PHE A 195 -15.58 7.77 11.58
CA PHE A 195 -16.26 8.32 12.75
C PHE A 195 -16.17 7.29 13.89
N PRO A 196 -15.36 7.55 14.94
CA PRO A 196 -15.08 6.57 16.00
C PRO A 196 -16.35 6.02 16.66
N ASP A 197 -17.34 6.87 16.93
CA ASP A 197 -18.60 6.47 17.56
C ASP A 197 -19.41 5.50 16.70
N LEU A 198 -19.30 5.58 15.36
CA LEU A 198 -19.96 4.66 14.45
C LEU A 198 -19.16 3.37 14.27
N MET A 199 -17.85 3.43 14.43
CA MET A 199 -16.97 2.25 14.30
C MET A 199 -17.17 1.27 15.46
N ASP A 200 -17.39 1.75 16.68
CA ASP A 200 -17.45 0.91 17.88
C ASP A 200 -18.87 0.53 18.33
N ALA A 201 -19.90 1.24 17.91
CA ALA A 201 -21.28 1.11 18.41
C ALA A 201 -21.85 -0.32 18.40
N ASN A 202 -21.56 -1.10 17.38
CA ASN A 202 -22.04 -2.48 17.24
C ASN A 202 -20.95 -3.53 17.53
N ILE A 203 -19.79 -3.12 18.04
CA ILE A 203 -18.59 -3.97 18.17
C ILE A 203 -18.05 -3.97 19.59
N ARG A 204 -17.81 -2.82 20.20
CA ARG A 204 -17.13 -2.72 21.48
C ARG A 204 -17.82 -3.56 22.57
N GLY A 205 -17.06 -4.47 23.18
CA GLY A 205 -17.53 -5.37 24.21
C GLY A 205 -18.57 -6.41 23.78
N LYS A 206 -18.84 -6.54 22.46
CA LYS A 206 -19.83 -7.47 21.90
C LYS A 206 -19.17 -8.70 21.27
N SER A 207 -19.95 -9.77 21.13
CA SER A 207 -19.60 -10.94 20.33
C SER A 207 -20.00 -10.67 18.87
N VAL A 208 -19.03 -10.58 17.98
CA VAL A 208 -19.21 -10.21 16.57
C VAL A 208 -18.85 -11.38 15.67
N MET A 209 -19.70 -11.70 14.72
CA MET A 209 -19.46 -12.72 13.71
C MET A 209 -19.21 -12.10 12.33
N VAL A 210 -18.15 -12.54 11.65
CA VAL A 210 -17.89 -12.24 10.25
C VAL A 210 -17.98 -13.51 9.44
N THR A 211 -18.89 -13.58 8.47
CA THR A 211 -18.97 -14.70 7.51
C THR A 211 -18.27 -14.34 6.22
N GLY A 212 -17.59 -15.30 5.61
CA GLY A 212 -16.64 -15.04 4.53
C GLY A 212 -15.39 -14.33 5.05
N ALA A 213 -14.97 -14.70 6.27
CA ALA A 213 -13.89 -14.03 7.02
C ALA A 213 -12.52 -14.10 6.31
N GLY A 214 -12.26 -15.13 5.51
CA GLY A 214 -11.06 -15.26 4.71
C GLY A 214 -11.09 -14.53 3.36
N GLY A 215 -12.25 -13.96 2.95
CA GLY A 215 -12.38 -13.17 1.73
C GLY A 215 -11.80 -11.76 1.88
N SER A 216 -11.61 -11.05 0.76
CA SER A 216 -10.97 -9.71 0.76
C SER A 216 -11.68 -8.69 1.66
N ILE A 217 -13.02 -8.63 1.63
CA ILE A 217 -13.79 -7.73 2.52
C ILE A 217 -13.90 -8.31 3.92
N GLY A 218 -14.14 -9.64 4.04
CA GLY A 218 -14.29 -10.28 5.33
C GLY A 218 -13.04 -10.19 6.20
N SER A 219 -11.86 -10.40 5.63
CA SER A 219 -10.59 -10.30 6.35
C SER A 219 -10.32 -8.87 6.81
N GLU A 220 -10.63 -7.89 5.98
CA GLU A 220 -10.47 -6.49 6.36
C GLU A 220 -11.48 -6.04 7.42
N LEU A 221 -12.73 -6.53 7.33
CA LEU A 221 -13.70 -6.34 8.43
C LEU A 221 -13.14 -6.89 9.74
N CYS A 222 -12.54 -8.09 9.72
CA CYS A 222 -11.96 -8.70 10.92
C CYS A 222 -10.81 -7.84 11.51
N ARG A 223 -9.92 -7.29 10.66
CA ARG A 223 -8.84 -6.39 11.10
C ARG A 223 -9.37 -5.13 11.79
N GLN A 224 -10.36 -4.48 11.16
CA GLN A 224 -10.92 -3.25 11.72
C GLN A 224 -11.81 -3.49 12.94
N ILE A 225 -12.53 -4.61 12.98
CA ILE A 225 -13.35 -4.99 14.13
C ILE A 225 -12.48 -5.25 15.37
N ILE A 226 -11.32 -5.91 15.21
CA ILE A 226 -10.44 -6.20 16.33
C ILE A 226 -9.90 -4.94 17.00
N ASP A 227 -9.67 -3.86 16.22
CA ASP A 227 -9.26 -2.55 16.73
C ASP A 227 -10.33 -1.89 17.60
N GLN A 228 -11.61 -2.25 17.39
CA GLN A 228 -12.74 -1.72 18.17
C GLN A 228 -12.99 -2.52 19.47
N GLN A 229 -12.11 -3.45 19.83
CA GLN A 229 -12.15 -4.21 21.09
C GLN A 229 -13.47 -4.97 21.33
N PRO A 230 -13.88 -5.88 20.43
CA PRO A 230 -15.00 -6.76 20.70
C PRO A 230 -14.66 -7.68 21.90
N ALA A 231 -15.67 -8.21 22.58
CA ALA A 231 -15.45 -9.28 23.57
C ALA A 231 -15.01 -10.57 22.87
N ARG A 232 -15.59 -10.84 21.69
CA ARG A 232 -15.28 -12.02 20.89
C ARG A 232 -15.45 -11.72 19.41
N LEU A 233 -14.54 -12.24 18.57
CA LEU A 233 -14.61 -12.20 17.12
C LEU A 233 -14.68 -13.62 16.56
N LEU A 234 -15.81 -13.97 15.94
CA LEU A 234 -16.06 -15.26 15.29
C LEU A 234 -15.76 -15.14 13.79
N LEU A 235 -14.79 -15.91 13.32
CA LEU A 235 -14.39 -15.97 11.92
C LEU A 235 -15.07 -17.18 11.27
N VAL A 236 -16.04 -16.98 10.41
CA VAL A 236 -16.75 -18.08 9.72
C VAL A 236 -16.38 -18.07 8.25
N ASP A 237 -15.79 -19.15 7.77
CA ASP A 237 -15.47 -19.37 6.34
C ASP A 237 -15.59 -20.85 5.99
N ASN A 238 -15.83 -21.17 4.72
CA ASN A 238 -15.84 -22.54 4.20
C ASN A 238 -14.52 -22.95 3.54
N CYS A 239 -13.58 -22.00 3.40
CA CYS A 239 -12.23 -22.23 2.89
C CYS A 239 -11.24 -22.31 4.05
N GLU A 240 -10.73 -23.53 4.33
CA GLU A 240 -9.79 -23.80 5.42
C GLU A 240 -8.55 -22.90 5.33
N PHE A 241 -7.91 -22.84 4.17
CA PHE A 241 -6.69 -22.07 3.99
C PHE A 241 -6.90 -20.57 4.26
N ALA A 242 -7.99 -20.01 3.75
CA ALA A 242 -8.30 -18.59 3.93
C ALA A 242 -8.63 -18.27 5.38
N LEU A 243 -9.36 -19.17 6.06
CA LEU A 243 -9.68 -19.06 7.49
C LEU A 243 -8.44 -19.13 8.35
N PHE A 244 -7.56 -20.10 8.12
CA PHE A 244 -6.29 -20.25 8.81
C PHE A 244 -5.40 -19.02 8.63
N SER A 245 -5.30 -18.49 7.40
CA SER A 245 -4.46 -17.34 7.10
C SER A 245 -4.89 -16.09 7.89
N ILE A 246 -6.19 -15.78 7.92
CA ILE A 246 -6.68 -14.62 8.68
C ILE A 246 -6.58 -14.84 10.19
N GLU A 247 -6.80 -16.04 10.68
CA GLU A 247 -6.59 -16.36 12.10
C GLU A 247 -5.16 -16.08 12.53
N GLN A 248 -4.15 -16.63 11.80
CA GLN A 248 -2.73 -16.43 12.14
C GLN A 248 -2.35 -14.95 12.11
N GLU A 249 -2.85 -14.19 11.15
CA GLU A 249 -2.63 -12.75 11.07
C GLU A 249 -3.20 -12.03 12.31
N LEU A 250 -4.44 -12.32 12.69
CA LEU A 250 -5.11 -11.69 13.83
C LEU A 250 -4.50 -12.07 15.18
N LEU A 251 -4.01 -13.30 15.34
CA LEU A 251 -3.30 -13.72 16.55
C LEU A 251 -1.99 -12.93 16.73
N GLY A 252 -1.36 -12.49 15.65
CA GLY A 252 -0.20 -11.59 15.69
C GLY A 252 -0.55 -10.12 15.94
N HIS A 253 -1.84 -9.76 15.93
CA HIS A 253 -2.28 -8.37 16.05
C HIS A 253 -2.15 -7.86 17.50
N PRO A 254 -1.60 -6.65 17.73
CA PRO A 254 -1.42 -6.10 19.07
C PRO A 254 -2.70 -6.03 19.91
N GLY A 255 -3.86 -5.88 19.26
CA GLY A 255 -5.18 -5.86 19.89
C GLY A 255 -5.58 -7.19 20.54
N VAL A 256 -5.12 -8.35 20.06
CA VAL A 256 -5.46 -9.67 20.61
C VAL A 256 -4.68 -9.95 21.90
N GLY A 257 -3.38 -9.69 21.89
CA GLY A 257 -2.52 -10.03 23.04
C GLY A 257 -2.71 -9.15 24.29
N ARG A 258 -3.13 -7.87 24.12
CA ARG A 258 -3.24 -6.88 25.21
C ARG A 258 -4.65 -6.66 25.72
N SER A 259 -5.67 -6.79 24.89
CA SER A 259 -7.07 -6.46 25.21
C SER A 259 -7.93 -7.66 25.59
N GLY A 260 -7.41 -8.88 25.51
CA GLY A 260 -8.15 -10.10 25.87
C GLY A 260 -9.27 -10.46 24.89
N VAL A 261 -9.26 -9.94 23.67
CA VAL A 261 -10.22 -10.28 22.62
C VAL A 261 -10.10 -11.76 22.26
N GLU A 262 -11.19 -12.50 22.37
CA GLU A 262 -11.26 -13.91 21.99
C GLU A 262 -11.51 -14.04 20.49
N VAL A 263 -10.57 -14.59 19.73
CA VAL A 263 -10.72 -14.90 18.29
C VAL A 263 -11.02 -16.38 18.12
N LYS A 264 -12.12 -16.71 17.40
CA LYS A 264 -12.56 -18.10 17.17
C LYS A 264 -12.71 -18.38 15.67
N PRO A 265 -11.84 -19.16 15.05
CA PRO A 265 -12.02 -19.65 13.69
C PRO A 265 -13.05 -20.79 13.67
N LEU A 266 -14.03 -20.70 12.79
CA LEU A 266 -15.13 -21.64 12.63
C LEU A 266 -15.22 -22.06 11.16
N LEU A 267 -14.72 -23.24 10.83
CA LEU A 267 -14.80 -23.80 9.49
C LEU A 267 -16.22 -24.31 9.22
N ALA A 268 -17.02 -23.48 8.59
CA ALA A 268 -18.43 -23.79 8.35
C ALA A 268 -18.98 -23.10 7.09
N SER A 269 -19.97 -23.72 6.44
CA SER A 269 -20.70 -23.12 5.34
C SER A 269 -22.03 -22.56 5.81
N ILE A 270 -22.34 -21.33 5.39
CA ILE A 270 -23.66 -20.69 5.62
C ILE A 270 -24.82 -21.47 5.01
N GLN A 271 -24.56 -22.43 4.12
CA GLN A 271 -25.57 -23.30 3.53
C GLN A 271 -26.07 -24.37 4.52
N HIS A 272 -25.32 -24.67 5.59
CA HIS A 272 -25.65 -25.69 6.57
C HIS A 272 -26.36 -25.08 7.78
N ARG A 273 -27.70 -25.20 7.80
CA ARG A 273 -28.54 -24.62 8.85
C ARG A 273 -28.13 -25.07 10.27
N ASP A 274 -27.94 -26.37 10.42
CA ASP A 274 -27.68 -26.93 11.76
C ASP A 274 -26.29 -26.50 12.30
N ALA A 275 -25.30 -26.38 11.43
CA ALA A 275 -23.99 -25.82 11.79
C ALA A 275 -24.10 -24.35 12.21
N MET A 276 -24.87 -23.54 11.46
CA MET A 276 -25.10 -22.14 11.83
C MET A 276 -25.87 -22.04 13.14
N ALA A 277 -26.92 -22.84 13.36
CA ALA A 277 -27.67 -22.86 14.60
C ALA A 277 -26.76 -23.21 15.78
N ALA A 278 -25.93 -24.27 15.67
CA ALA A 278 -24.98 -24.66 16.71
C ALA A 278 -23.96 -23.56 17.05
N ILE A 279 -23.49 -22.80 16.03
CA ILE A 279 -22.60 -21.66 16.26
C ILE A 279 -23.33 -20.56 17.03
N PHE A 280 -24.54 -20.19 16.65
CA PHE A 280 -25.31 -19.15 17.34
C PHE A 280 -25.67 -19.57 18.76
N ASP A 281 -26.01 -20.84 19.00
CA ASP A 281 -26.32 -21.38 20.33
C ASP A 281 -25.09 -21.46 21.24
N GLY A 282 -23.90 -21.71 20.65
CA GLY A 282 -22.65 -21.83 21.40
C GLY A 282 -21.98 -20.50 21.73
N PHE A 283 -22.31 -19.44 20.97
CA PHE A 283 -21.60 -18.15 21.07
C PHE A 283 -22.61 -16.99 21.04
N GLU A 284 -23.09 -16.48 22.07
CA GLU A 284 -24.02 -15.35 22.15
C GLU A 284 -23.63 -14.19 21.19
N VAL A 285 -24.13 -14.28 19.93
CA VAL A 285 -23.72 -13.36 18.85
C VAL A 285 -24.63 -12.14 18.85
N HIS A 286 -24.02 -10.94 18.97
CA HIS A 286 -24.77 -9.67 18.97
C HIS A 286 -24.81 -9.04 17.55
N THR A 287 -23.71 -9.13 16.82
CA THR A 287 -23.59 -8.50 15.49
C THR A 287 -23.07 -9.47 14.45
N VAL A 288 -23.67 -9.48 13.26
CA VAL A 288 -23.21 -10.26 12.12
C VAL A 288 -22.84 -9.33 10.96
N TYR A 289 -21.63 -9.45 10.46
CA TYR A 289 -21.19 -8.92 9.19
C TYR A 289 -21.13 -10.03 8.16
N HIS A 290 -22.07 -10.03 7.22
CA HIS A 290 -22.23 -11.10 6.24
C HIS A 290 -21.56 -10.74 4.91
N ALA A 291 -20.31 -11.21 4.70
CA ALA A 291 -19.54 -11.03 3.48
C ALA A 291 -19.38 -12.33 2.65
N ALA A 292 -19.89 -13.46 3.13
CA ALA A 292 -19.84 -14.74 2.41
C ALA A 292 -20.75 -14.72 1.17
N ALA A 293 -20.15 -14.77 -0.03
CA ALA A 293 -20.89 -14.88 -1.29
C ALA A 293 -19.96 -15.31 -2.44
N TYR A 294 -20.49 -15.98 -3.45
CA TYR A 294 -19.83 -16.13 -4.74
C TYR A 294 -20.01 -14.85 -5.55
N LYS A 295 -18.90 -14.21 -5.96
CA LYS A 295 -18.89 -12.87 -6.56
C LYS A 295 -18.45 -12.81 -8.02
N HIS A 296 -17.77 -13.87 -8.52
CA HIS A 296 -17.27 -13.89 -9.90
C HIS A 296 -18.39 -14.16 -10.88
N VAL A 297 -18.75 -13.13 -11.67
CA VAL A 297 -19.89 -13.21 -12.60
C VAL A 297 -19.80 -14.42 -13.54
N PRO A 298 -18.69 -14.66 -14.27
CA PRO A 298 -18.63 -15.83 -15.17
C PRO A 298 -18.79 -17.17 -14.42
N MET A 299 -18.19 -17.29 -13.23
CA MET A 299 -18.27 -18.53 -12.46
C MET A 299 -19.71 -18.81 -11.98
N VAL A 300 -20.44 -17.77 -11.56
CA VAL A 300 -21.84 -17.92 -11.14
C VAL A 300 -22.75 -18.21 -12.34
N GLU A 301 -22.48 -17.62 -13.50
CA GLU A 301 -23.22 -17.93 -14.73
C GLU A 301 -23.06 -19.41 -15.15
N TYR A 302 -21.85 -19.96 -15.08
CA TYR A 302 -21.60 -21.38 -15.36
C TYR A 302 -22.13 -22.31 -14.27
N ASN A 303 -22.31 -21.83 -13.03
CA ASN A 303 -22.71 -22.63 -11.87
C ASN A 303 -23.92 -22.01 -11.17
N LEU A 304 -25.00 -21.76 -11.94
CA LEU A 304 -26.16 -21.03 -11.49
C LEU A 304 -26.79 -21.61 -10.21
N ILE A 305 -27.01 -22.94 -10.18
CA ILE A 305 -27.61 -23.62 -9.05
C ILE A 305 -26.80 -23.40 -7.77
N GLU A 306 -25.50 -23.56 -7.87
CA GLU A 306 -24.59 -23.38 -6.74
C GLU A 306 -24.50 -21.92 -6.30
N GLY A 307 -24.51 -21.00 -7.27
CA GLY A 307 -24.57 -19.55 -7.02
C GLY A 307 -25.84 -19.16 -6.23
N VAL A 308 -27.00 -19.64 -6.64
CA VAL A 308 -28.27 -19.41 -5.95
C VAL A 308 -28.30 -20.11 -4.58
N ARG A 309 -27.84 -21.36 -4.51
CA ARG A 309 -27.79 -22.12 -3.25
C ARG A 309 -26.95 -21.41 -2.21
N ASN A 310 -25.74 -20.97 -2.58
CA ASN A 310 -24.85 -20.27 -1.66
C ASN A 310 -25.36 -18.86 -1.34
N ASN A 311 -25.55 -18.03 -2.35
CA ASN A 311 -25.86 -16.62 -2.12
C ASN A 311 -27.26 -16.43 -1.55
N VAL A 312 -28.29 -17.03 -2.14
CA VAL A 312 -29.68 -16.79 -1.75
C VAL A 312 -30.09 -17.66 -0.56
N PHE A 313 -30.01 -18.98 -0.71
CA PHE A 313 -30.46 -19.89 0.36
C PHE A 313 -29.52 -19.90 1.55
N GLY A 314 -28.18 -19.73 1.35
CA GLY A 314 -27.22 -19.57 2.43
C GLY A 314 -27.55 -18.34 3.27
N THR A 315 -27.73 -17.18 2.63
CA THR A 315 -28.13 -15.94 3.33
C THR A 315 -29.46 -16.09 4.05
N LEU A 316 -30.47 -16.72 3.42
CA LEU A 316 -31.77 -16.98 4.05
C LEU A 316 -31.66 -17.81 5.32
N LYS A 317 -30.86 -18.89 5.29
CA LYS A 317 -30.65 -19.77 6.44
C LYS A 317 -29.90 -19.05 7.56
N LEU A 318 -28.81 -18.35 7.21
CA LEU A 318 -28.03 -17.55 8.16
C LEU A 318 -28.90 -16.47 8.84
N ALA A 319 -29.67 -15.71 8.07
CA ALA A 319 -30.54 -14.66 8.61
C ALA A 319 -31.62 -15.22 9.55
N ARG A 320 -32.22 -16.38 9.20
CA ARG A 320 -33.16 -17.06 10.08
C ARG A 320 -32.53 -17.51 11.40
N SER A 321 -31.32 -18.09 11.34
CA SER A 321 -30.59 -18.49 12.55
C SER A 321 -30.24 -17.26 13.40
N ALA A 322 -29.82 -16.16 12.79
CA ALA A 322 -29.52 -14.90 13.48
C ALA A 322 -30.77 -14.34 14.20
N ILE A 323 -31.93 -14.34 13.54
CA ILE A 323 -33.21 -13.91 14.17
C ILE A 323 -33.55 -14.83 15.36
N SER A 324 -33.46 -16.15 15.16
CA SER A 324 -33.80 -17.12 16.22
C SER A 324 -32.88 -16.99 17.44
N ALA A 325 -31.62 -16.59 17.23
CA ALA A 325 -30.63 -16.36 18.28
C ALA A 325 -30.68 -14.95 18.89
N GLY A 326 -31.57 -14.07 18.43
CA GLY A 326 -31.70 -12.73 18.99
C GLY A 326 -30.58 -11.76 18.60
N VAL A 327 -29.93 -11.97 17.45
CA VAL A 327 -28.88 -11.06 16.96
C VAL A 327 -29.43 -9.63 16.84
N GLU A 328 -28.73 -8.66 17.39
CA GLU A 328 -29.16 -7.24 17.37
C GLU A 328 -29.02 -6.60 15.99
N THR A 329 -27.89 -6.84 15.31
CA THR A 329 -27.58 -6.17 14.03
C THR A 329 -27.04 -7.18 13.01
N PHE A 330 -27.60 -7.16 11.82
CA PHE A 330 -27.19 -7.99 10.67
C PHE A 330 -26.87 -7.11 9.48
N VAL A 331 -25.57 -6.97 9.15
CA VAL A 331 -25.07 -6.15 8.04
C VAL A 331 -24.70 -7.05 6.87
N MET A 332 -25.40 -6.91 5.75
CA MET A 332 -25.12 -7.69 4.55
C MET A 332 -24.32 -6.88 3.52
N VAL A 333 -23.17 -7.38 3.15
CA VAL A 333 -22.37 -6.84 2.03
C VAL A 333 -23.09 -7.14 0.71
N SER A 334 -23.41 -6.10 -0.06
CA SER A 334 -24.05 -6.19 -1.38
C SER A 334 -23.14 -5.57 -2.46
N THR A 335 -23.67 -5.28 -3.63
CA THR A 335 -22.91 -4.82 -4.79
C THR A 335 -23.74 -3.87 -5.65
N ASP A 336 -23.08 -3.03 -6.43
CA ASP A 336 -23.65 -2.22 -7.52
C ASP A 336 -24.39 -3.07 -8.57
N LYS A 337 -23.94 -4.33 -8.78
CA LYS A 337 -24.53 -5.28 -9.74
C LYS A 337 -25.91 -5.82 -9.32
N ALA A 338 -26.33 -5.54 -8.07
CA ALA A 338 -27.68 -5.81 -7.61
C ALA A 338 -28.72 -4.76 -8.10
N VAL A 339 -28.25 -3.66 -8.69
CA VAL A 339 -29.09 -2.61 -9.28
C VAL A 339 -29.46 -3.01 -10.71
N ARG A 340 -30.76 -3.25 -10.97
CA ARG A 340 -31.25 -3.71 -12.29
C ARG A 340 -30.35 -4.83 -12.87
N PRO A 341 -30.25 -5.97 -12.18
CA PRO A 341 -29.26 -6.99 -12.47
C PRO A 341 -29.40 -7.53 -13.89
N THR A 342 -28.28 -7.59 -14.60
CA THR A 342 -28.16 -8.14 -15.97
C THR A 342 -27.45 -9.49 -16.00
N ASN A 343 -27.11 -10.04 -14.82
CA ASN A 343 -26.42 -11.31 -14.68
C ASN A 343 -26.88 -12.05 -13.42
N ALA A 344 -26.66 -13.36 -13.38
CA ALA A 344 -27.12 -14.24 -12.30
C ALA A 344 -26.53 -13.87 -10.92
N MET A 345 -25.25 -13.46 -10.86
CA MET A 345 -24.62 -13.04 -9.60
C MET A 345 -25.33 -11.79 -9.04
N GLY A 346 -25.54 -10.78 -9.86
CA GLY A 346 -26.27 -9.57 -9.46
C GLY A 346 -27.70 -9.87 -9.04
N ALA A 347 -28.42 -10.73 -9.79
CA ALA A 347 -29.77 -11.18 -9.46
C ALA A 347 -29.81 -11.93 -8.11
N SER A 348 -28.84 -12.82 -7.87
CA SER A 348 -28.73 -13.52 -6.58
C SER A 348 -28.54 -12.55 -5.41
N LYS A 349 -27.68 -11.52 -5.57
CA LYS A 349 -27.47 -10.49 -4.54
C LYS A 349 -28.71 -9.62 -4.34
N ARG A 350 -29.44 -9.28 -5.42
CA ARG A 350 -30.72 -8.57 -5.29
C ARG A 350 -31.77 -9.38 -4.51
N LEU A 351 -31.84 -10.69 -4.74
CA LEU A 351 -32.72 -11.57 -3.96
C LEU A 351 -32.33 -11.59 -2.48
N THR A 352 -31.03 -11.59 -2.14
CA THR A 352 -30.60 -11.53 -0.73
C THR A 352 -30.99 -10.21 -0.06
N GLU A 353 -30.93 -9.09 -0.77
CA GLU A 353 -31.43 -7.81 -0.27
C GLU A 353 -32.93 -7.86 0.02
N LEU A 354 -33.70 -8.43 -0.89
CA LEU A 354 -35.16 -8.59 -0.71
C LEU A 354 -35.49 -9.49 0.50
N ILE A 355 -34.71 -10.56 0.74
CA ILE A 355 -34.82 -11.41 1.92
C ILE A 355 -34.61 -10.59 3.20
N CYS A 356 -33.50 -9.82 3.29
CA CYS A 356 -33.22 -9.00 4.45
C CYS A 356 -34.30 -7.92 4.67
N GLN A 357 -34.77 -7.29 3.60
CA GLN A 357 -35.87 -6.32 3.68
C GLN A 357 -37.17 -6.96 4.13
N ALA A 358 -37.50 -8.19 3.67
CA ALA A 358 -38.68 -8.91 4.10
C ALA A 358 -38.62 -9.22 5.61
N PHE A 359 -37.47 -9.66 6.13
CA PHE A 359 -37.29 -9.86 7.57
C PHE A 359 -37.43 -8.56 8.37
N ALA A 360 -36.81 -7.48 7.93
CA ALA A 360 -36.95 -6.18 8.57
C ALA A 360 -38.43 -5.73 8.64
N ARG A 361 -39.20 -5.95 7.57
CA ARG A 361 -40.66 -5.64 7.53
C ARG A 361 -41.51 -6.57 8.37
N SER A 362 -41.04 -7.76 8.68
CA SER A 362 -41.78 -8.71 9.52
C SER A 362 -41.83 -8.34 11.00
N GLY A 363 -41.16 -7.28 11.39
CA GLY A 363 -41.08 -6.80 12.78
C GLY A 363 -40.19 -7.62 13.69
N CYS A 364 -39.20 -8.37 13.14
CA CYS A 364 -38.19 -9.05 13.96
C CYS A 364 -37.30 -8.05 14.71
N ALA A 365 -36.77 -8.45 15.86
CA ALA A 365 -35.92 -7.59 16.68
C ALA A 365 -34.56 -7.28 16.03
N THR A 366 -34.09 -8.15 15.12
CA THR A 366 -32.82 -7.97 14.41
C THR A 366 -32.89 -6.83 13.41
N ARG A 367 -31.98 -5.88 13.51
CA ARG A 367 -31.84 -4.78 12.55
C ARG A 367 -31.05 -5.24 11.35
N PHE A 368 -31.70 -5.39 10.21
CA PHE A 368 -31.07 -5.73 8.94
C PHE A 368 -30.70 -4.48 8.18
N CYS A 369 -29.47 -4.41 7.65
CA CYS A 369 -29.09 -3.44 6.64
C CYS A 369 -28.21 -4.07 5.56
N MET A 370 -28.24 -3.48 4.39
CA MET A 370 -27.50 -3.90 3.22
C MET A 370 -26.60 -2.76 2.74
N VAL A 371 -25.37 -3.07 2.33
CA VAL A 371 -24.42 -2.06 1.88
C VAL A 371 -23.95 -2.39 0.47
N ARG A 372 -24.28 -1.51 -0.47
CA ARG A 372 -23.87 -1.60 -1.88
C ARG A 372 -22.64 -0.78 -2.15
N PHE A 373 -21.68 -1.38 -2.83
CA PHE A 373 -20.54 -0.68 -3.39
C PHE A 373 -20.08 -1.37 -4.69
N GLY A 374 -19.23 -0.69 -5.46
CA GLY A 374 -18.68 -1.17 -6.72
C GLY A 374 -17.49 -2.11 -6.54
N ASN A 375 -16.49 -1.94 -7.38
CA ASN A 375 -15.29 -2.77 -7.30
C ASN A 375 -14.37 -2.28 -6.18
N VAL A 376 -13.66 -3.20 -5.55
CA VAL A 376 -12.60 -2.87 -4.59
C VAL A 376 -11.25 -3.23 -5.17
N LEU A 377 -10.28 -2.32 -5.01
CA LEU A 377 -8.93 -2.49 -5.52
C LEU A 377 -8.20 -3.63 -4.82
N GLY A 378 -7.40 -4.37 -5.56
CA GLY A 378 -6.57 -5.44 -5.00
C GLY A 378 -7.33 -6.66 -4.50
N SER A 379 -8.67 -6.74 -4.70
CA SER A 379 -9.43 -7.93 -4.27
C SER A 379 -9.08 -9.15 -5.12
N SER A 380 -9.11 -10.33 -4.50
CA SER A 380 -8.81 -11.62 -5.14
C SER A 380 -9.58 -11.81 -6.45
N GLY A 381 -8.85 -12.10 -7.56
CA GLY A 381 -9.40 -12.27 -8.89
C GLY A 381 -9.97 -11.01 -9.54
N SER A 382 -9.60 -9.81 -9.05
CA SER A 382 -9.98 -8.54 -9.68
C SER A 382 -9.02 -8.15 -10.80
N VAL A 383 -9.39 -7.09 -11.54
CA VAL A 383 -8.68 -6.63 -12.74
C VAL A 383 -7.22 -6.24 -12.47
N VAL A 384 -6.91 -5.56 -11.35
CA VAL A 384 -5.56 -5.08 -11.04
C VAL A 384 -4.55 -6.22 -10.81
N PRO A 385 -4.81 -7.21 -9.93
CA PRO A 385 -3.94 -8.38 -9.82
C PRO A 385 -3.77 -9.13 -11.14
N SER A 386 -4.85 -9.24 -11.94
CA SER A 386 -4.78 -9.90 -13.25
C SER A 386 -3.89 -9.14 -14.24
N PHE A 387 -3.92 -7.81 -14.24
CA PHE A 387 -3.06 -6.99 -15.08
C PHE A 387 -1.58 -7.12 -14.66
N ARG A 388 -1.28 -7.05 -13.38
CA ARG A 388 0.08 -7.27 -12.85
C ARG A 388 0.64 -8.62 -13.28
N GLU A 389 -0.13 -9.70 -13.11
CA GLU A 389 0.28 -11.04 -13.53
C GLU A 389 0.53 -11.14 -15.05
N GLN A 390 -0.29 -10.47 -15.88
CA GLN A 390 -0.08 -10.42 -17.33
C GLN A 390 1.17 -9.61 -17.68
N ILE A 391 1.45 -8.50 -17.01
CA ILE A 391 2.65 -7.68 -17.20
C ILE A 391 3.90 -8.47 -16.80
N GLU A 392 3.91 -9.13 -15.64
CA GLU A 392 5.01 -9.97 -15.15
C GLU A 392 5.35 -11.11 -16.11
N ARG A 393 4.35 -11.64 -16.82
CA ARG A 393 4.51 -12.66 -17.86
C ARG A 393 4.95 -12.11 -19.22
N GLY A 394 5.18 -10.79 -19.35
CA GLY A 394 5.60 -10.13 -20.59
C GLY A 394 4.45 -9.69 -21.50
N GLY A 395 3.21 -9.67 -21.03
CA GLY A 395 2.04 -9.19 -21.77
C GLY A 395 1.51 -10.14 -22.84
N PRO A 396 0.59 -9.69 -23.70
CA PRO A 396 -0.10 -8.40 -23.63
C PRO A 396 -1.16 -8.34 -22.53
N VAL A 397 -1.46 -7.12 -22.04
CA VAL A 397 -2.57 -6.89 -21.11
C VAL A 397 -3.90 -6.92 -21.87
N LYS A 398 -4.82 -7.77 -21.42
CA LYS A 398 -6.13 -7.96 -22.08
C LYS A 398 -7.20 -7.11 -21.42
N VAL A 399 -7.72 -6.12 -22.16
CA VAL A 399 -8.87 -5.30 -21.78
C VAL A 399 -10.10 -5.78 -22.54
N THR A 400 -11.20 -6.07 -21.85
CA THR A 400 -12.41 -6.63 -22.46
C THR A 400 -13.06 -5.67 -23.46
N HIS A 401 -13.09 -4.37 -23.15
CA HIS A 401 -13.59 -3.32 -24.04
C HIS A 401 -13.01 -1.97 -23.61
N PRO A 402 -12.58 -1.12 -24.54
CA PRO A 402 -11.88 0.15 -24.23
C PRO A 402 -12.76 1.15 -23.47
N GLU A 403 -14.06 1.17 -23.71
CA GLU A 403 -15.00 2.11 -23.08
C GLU A 403 -15.56 1.60 -21.73
N ILE A 404 -15.15 0.42 -21.24
CA ILE A 404 -15.62 -0.06 -19.96
C ILE A 404 -15.09 0.83 -18.83
N THR A 405 -16.03 1.37 -18.06
CA THR A 405 -15.76 2.09 -16.82
C THR A 405 -16.20 1.27 -15.61
N ARG A 406 -15.53 1.47 -14.48
CA ARG A 406 -15.91 0.90 -13.18
C ARG A 406 -15.67 1.92 -12.08
N TYR A 407 -16.49 1.84 -11.04
CA TYR A 407 -16.24 2.54 -9.80
C TYR A 407 -15.30 1.71 -8.93
N PHE A 408 -14.33 2.36 -8.31
CA PHE A 408 -13.37 1.71 -7.43
C PHE A 408 -13.31 2.37 -6.07
N MET A 409 -13.03 1.55 -5.06
CA MET A 409 -12.78 1.95 -3.68
C MET A 409 -11.64 1.10 -3.12
N THR A 410 -10.96 1.53 -2.08
CA THR A 410 -10.01 0.66 -1.38
C THR A 410 -10.74 -0.34 -0.50
N ILE A 411 -10.13 -1.51 -0.25
CA ILE A 411 -10.71 -2.53 0.64
C ILE A 411 -10.88 -1.98 2.06
N PRO A 412 -9.89 -1.27 2.67
CA PRO A 412 -10.05 -0.68 3.99
C PRO A 412 -11.20 0.33 4.07
N GLU A 413 -11.36 1.19 3.07
CA GLU A 413 -12.45 2.15 3.03
C GLU A 413 -13.82 1.47 2.92
N ALA A 414 -13.95 0.46 2.07
CA ALA A 414 -15.20 -0.31 1.95
C ALA A 414 -15.58 -0.98 3.27
N ALA A 415 -14.63 -1.60 3.96
CA ALA A 415 -14.87 -2.29 5.23
C ALA A 415 -15.29 -1.30 6.34
N GLN A 416 -14.59 -0.17 6.48
CA GLN A 416 -14.96 0.84 7.48
C GLN A 416 -16.36 1.42 7.23
N LEU A 417 -16.73 1.67 5.97
CA LEU A 417 -18.06 2.19 5.64
C LEU A 417 -19.16 1.14 5.85
N VAL A 418 -18.87 -0.17 5.66
CA VAL A 418 -19.78 -1.26 6.02
C VAL A 418 -20.01 -1.29 7.53
N ILE A 419 -18.99 -1.12 8.35
CA ILE A 419 -19.11 -1.05 9.81
C ILE A 419 -19.98 0.14 10.22
N GLN A 420 -19.68 1.33 9.71
CA GLN A 420 -20.42 2.55 10.01
C GLN A 420 -21.88 2.48 9.55
N ALA A 421 -22.15 1.93 8.38
CA ALA A 421 -23.51 1.72 7.89
C ALA A 421 -24.32 0.82 8.85
N GLY A 422 -23.69 -0.21 9.41
CA GLY A 422 -24.31 -1.07 10.44
C GLY A 422 -24.71 -0.28 11.69
N ALA A 423 -23.92 0.69 12.12
CA ALA A 423 -24.21 1.57 13.26
C ALA A 423 -25.34 2.57 12.96
N MET A 424 -25.43 3.07 11.74
CA MET A 424 -26.45 4.01 11.28
C MET A 424 -27.81 3.34 11.00
N ALA A 425 -27.82 2.03 10.84
CA ALA A 425 -29.02 1.28 10.42
C ALA A 425 -30.15 1.34 11.44
N ARG A 426 -31.38 1.50 10.92
CA ARG A 426 -32.63 1.45 11.69
C ARG A 426 -33.44 0.17 11.39
N GLY A 427 -33.18 -0.48 10.25
CA GLY A 427 -33.78 -1.74 9.81
C GLY A 427 -34.39 -1.68 8.41
N GLY A 428 -33.82 -2.43 7.46
CA GLY A 428 -34.28 -2.57 6.09
C GLY A 428 -33.67 -1.62 5.05
N GLU A 429 -32.76 -0.72 5.47
CA GLU A 429 -32.10 0.22 4.57
C GLU A 429 -31.09 -0.47 3.66
N VAL A 430 -30.95 0.07 2.46
CA VAL A 430 -29.88 -0.22 1.53
C VAL A 430 -28.99 1.03 1.42
N PHE A 431 -27.86 0.99 2.08
CA PHE A 431 -26.84 2.02 1.95
C PHE A 431 -26.09 1.87 0.62
N VAL A 432 -25.87 2.97 -0.06
CA VAL A 432 -25.07 3.03 -1.28
C VAL A 432 -23.83 3.87 -0.97
N LEU A 433 -22.65 3.27 -1.07
CA LEU A 433 -21.42 4.00 -0.79
C LEU A 433 -21.10 4.96 -1.94
N ASP A 434 -20.62 6.14 -1.60
CA ASP A 434 -20.11 7.08 -2.58
C ASP A 434 -18.79 6.55 -3.15
N MET A 435 -18.80 6.20 -4.43
CA MET A 435 -17.67 5.61 -5.14
C MET A 435 -16.82 6.65 -5.88
N GLY A 436 -17.20 7.94 -5.82
CA GLY A 436 -16.57 8.99 -6.62
C GLY A 436 -16.77 8.82 -8.12
N GLU A 437 -15.79 9.24 -8.92
CA GLU A 437 -15.85 9.17 -10.39
C GLU A 437 -15.51 7.78 -10.93
N PRO A 438 -16.16 7.35 -12.03
CA PRO A 438 -15.82 6.09 -12.66
C PRO A 438 -14.45 6.15 -13.36
N VAL A 439 -13.72 5.05 -13.31
CA VAL A 439 -12.39 4.91 -13.94
C VAL A 439 -12.50 3.99 -15.16
N ARG A 440 -11.94 4.40 -16.30
CA ARG A 440 -11.83 3.53 -17.47
C ARG A 440 -10.83 2.41 -17.21
N ILE A 441 -11.21 1.19 -17.54
CA ILE A 441 -10.33 0.02 -17.35
C ILE A 441 -9.11 0.10 -18.27
N GLN A 442 -9.24 0.71 -19.44
CA GLN A 442 -8.11 0.95 -20.33
C GLN A 442 -7.07 1.88 -19.71
N ASP A 443 -7.50 3.01 -19.10
CA ASP A 443 -6.59 3.94 -18.43
C ASP A 443 -5.85 3.24 -17.27
N LEU A 444 -6.55 2.38 -16.54
CA LEU A 444 -5.95 1.59 -15.47
C LEU A 444 -4.92 0.55 -15.99
N ALA A 445 -5.07 0.07 -17.22
CA ALA A 445 -4.14 -0.86 -17.84
C ALA A 445 -2.88 -0.19 -18.39
N VAL A 446 -2.97 1.08 -18.76
CA VAL A 446 -1.85 1.88 -19.30
C VAL A 446 -0.97 2.40 -18.16
N ASN A 447 -1.57 2.83 -17.04
CA ASN A 447 -0.88 3.33 -15.86
C ASN A 447 -0.39 2.21 -14.94
#